data_daf38f56adb309e83c2738589284e565
#
_entry.id   daf38f56adb309e83c2738589284e565
#
_cell.length_a   1.000
_cell.length_b   1.000
_cell.length_c   1.000
_cell.angle_alpha   90.00
_cell.angle_beta   90.00
_cell.angle_gamma   90.00
#
_symmetry.space_group_name_H-M   'P 1'
#
loop_
_entity.id
_entity.type
_entity.pdbx_description
1 polymer ?
#
loop_
_entity_poly.entity_id
_entity_poly.type
_entity_poly.pdbx_seq_one_letter_code
_entity_poly.pdbx_strand_id
1 'polypeptide(L)'
;MEPVDNKLYNKTKKYIYKKYPKHSAYRSGLLVKKYKKDFTKKYGKRRQPYIGKRTKKKGLSRWFLEKWTNQRGKVGYKNKNDVYRPRFRITKKTPTTFNELNNKQINRARTEKYTKGRVFRFKKGGNKTKKIKNKIIIFKDYPEFKPNLTPKEMFELGSFGGTYWRPIYSGILKKKLKNIHKKYPNSWWKNIPEHHLSSSEYDNSINKYNVKVGTSLKFWESKKWIKSSHPYGWVHWYCDFYSGKRSTDDERQIKRWQALAGHKGRFMRFLVTQIQKRNSVWNDDTISPKIRQVLQHWGYKLTKKDFDYEINRRK
;
A
#
# COMPACT_ATOMS: atom_id res chain seq x y z
N MET A 1 6.46 7.05 -36.48
CA MET A 1 7.36 6.50 -37.53
C MET A 1 6.60 5.39 -38.25
N GLU A 2 6.48 5.52 -39.56
CA GLU A 2 5.80 4.58 -40.43
C GLU A 2 6.82 3.82 -41.27
N PRO A 3 6.59 2.52 -41.57
CA PRO A 3 7.49 1.77 -42.44
C PRO A 3 7.42 2.29 -43.86
N VAL A 4 8.56 2.43 -44.51
CA VAL A 4 8.67 2.91 -45.90
C VAL A 4 8.13 1.88 -46.89
N ASP A 5 8.40 0.60 -46.65
CA ASP A 5 7.86 -0.51 -47.47
C ASP A 5 6.82 -1.29 -46.62
N ASN A 6 5.56 -0.93 -46.77
CA ASN A 6 4.44 -1.55 -46.07
C ASN A 6 4.24 -3.03 -46.47
N LYS A 7 4.52 -3.41 -47.73
CA LYS A 7 4.40 -4.82 -48.17
C LYS A 7 5.43 -5.69 -47.49
N LEU A 8 6.70 -5.28 -47.45
CA LEU A 8 7.77 -5.96 -46.74
C LEU A 8 7.52 -5.99 -45.22
N TYR A 9 7.05 -4.88 -44.64
CA TYR A 9 6.71 -4.83 -43.23
C TYR A 9 5.61 -5.83 -42.86
N ASN A 10 4.54 -5.87 -43.63
CA ASN A 10 3.42 -6.80 -43.39
C ASN A 10 3.84 -8.27 -43.60
N LYS A 11 4.66 -8.57 -44.57
CA LYS A 11 5.27 -9.91 -44.75
C LYS A 11 6.09 -10.30 -43.52
N THR A 12 6.96 -9.41 -43.06
CA THR A 12 7.79 -9.64 -41.88
C THR A 12 6.93 -9.78 -40.62
N LYS A 13 5.84 -8.98 -40.48
CA LYS A 13 4.89 -9.04 -39.39
C LYS A 13 4.17 -10.40 -39.35
N LYS A 14 3.66 -10.89 -40.47
CA LYS A 14 3.04 -12.23 -40.54
C LYS A 14 3.99 -13.31 -40.07
N TYR A 15 5.25 -13.31 -40.55
CA TYR A 15 6.27 -14.27 -40.13
C TYR A 15 6.54 -14.22 -38.63
N ILE A 16 6.81 -13.03 -38.05
CA ILE A 16 7.11 -12.88 -36.62
C ILE A 16 5.89 -13.25 -35.75
N TYR A 17 4.67 -12.92 -36.19
CA TYR A 17 3.46 -13.19 -35.42
C TYR A 17 3.06 -14.65 -35.45
N LYS A 18 3.36 -15.38 -36.51
CA LYS A 18 3.22 -16.83 -36.56
C LYS A 18 4.18 -17.50 -35.57
N LYS A 19 5.44 -17.06 -35.53
CA LYS A 19 6.48 -17.64 -34.65
C LYS A 19 6.28 -17.25 -33.16
N TYR A 20 5.73 -16.08 -32.89
CA TYR A 20 5.51 -15.55 -31.53
C TYR A 20 4.06 -15.03 -31.39
N PRO A 21 3.07 -15.91 -31.18
CA PRO A 21 1.65 -15.55 -31.23
C PRO A 21 1.22 -14.59 -30.08
N LYS A 22 1.84 -14.71 -28.90
CA LYS A 22 1.51 -13.85 -27.75
C LYS A 22 2.02 -12.42 -27.93
N HIS A 23 1.13 -11.43 -27.75
CA HIS A 23 1.51 -10.01 -27.81
C HIS A 23 2.50 -9.64 -26.69
N SER A 24 3.62 -9.01 -27.10
CA SER A 24 4.64 -8.53 -26.15
C SER A 24 5.51 -7.44 -26.79
N ALA A 25 6.13 -6.58 -25.96
CA ALA A 25 7.13 -5.62 -26.41
C ALA A 25 8.33 -6.33 -27.08
N TYR A 26 8.67 -7.53 -26.60
CA TYR A 26 9.72 -8.38 -27.20
C TYR A 26 9.39 -8.76 -28.62
N ARG A 27 8.16 -9.25 -28.89
CA ARG A 27 7.69 -9.56 -30.24
C ARG A 27 7.76 -8.33 -31.16
N SER A 28 7.31 -7.18 -30.65
CA SER A 28 7.39 -5.90 -31.40
C SER A 28 8.85 -5.51 -31.70
N GLY A 29 9.76 -5.71 -30.76
CA GLY A 29 11.19 -5.50 -30.95
C GLY A 29 11.80 -6.41 -32.03
N LEU A 30 11.43 -7.69 -32.03
CA LEU A 30 11.86 -8.66 -33.05
C LEU A 30 11.35 -8.29 -34.43
N LEU A 31 10.09 -7.84 -34.54
CA LEU A 31 9.53 -7.35 -35.80
C LEU A 31 10.33 -6.18 -36.35
N VAL A 32 10.59 -5.16 -35.52
CA VAL A 32 11.39 -3.99 -35.93
C VAL A 32 12.80 -4.39 -36.36
N LYS A 33 13.46 -5.28 -35.58
CA LYS A 33 14.81 -5.77 -35.90
C LYS A 33 14.84 -6.52 -37.22
N LYS A 34 13.92 -7.43 -37.45
CA LYS A 34 13.84 -8.22 -38.67
C LYS A 34 13.48 -7.36 -39.88
N TYR A 35 12.48 -6.48 -39.77
CA TYR A 35 12.11 -5.57 -40.84
C TYR A 35 13.29 -4.69 -41.28
N LYS A 36 14.03 -4.11 -40.34
CA LYS A 36 15.23 -3.33 -40.67
C LYS A 36 16.27 -4.15 -41.43
N LYS A 37 16.51 -5.40 -40.99
CA LYS A 37 17.45 -6.32 -41.68
C LYS A 37 16.98 -6.61 -43.09
N ASP A 38 15.71 -6.99 -43.26
CA ASP A 38 15.13 -7.33 -44.56
C ASP A 38 15.08 -6.10 -45.49
N PHE A 39 14.77 -4.91 -44.94
CA PHE A 39 14.78 -3.64 -45.67
C PHE A 39 16.18 -3.28 -46.16
N THR A 40 17.19 -3.36 -45.27
CA THR A 40 18.58 -3.10 -45.64
C THR A 40 19.09 -4.07 -46.70
N LYS A 41 18.67 -5.34 -46.64
CA LYS A 41 19.02 -6.33 -47.68
C LYS A 41 18.39 -5.96 -49.03
N LYS A 42 17.18 -5.42 -49.03
CA LYS A 42 16.45 -5.09 -50.28
C LYS A 42 16.88 -3.75 -50.88
N TYR A 43 17.14 -2.73 -50.04
CA TYR A 43 17.34 -1.34 -50.50
C TYR A 43 18.71 -0.74 -50.15
N GLY A 44 19.60 -1.53 -49.56
CA GLY A 44 20.93 -1.06 -49.16
C GLY A 44 20.93 -0.31 -47.83
N LYS A 45 22.14 -0.02 -47.32
CA LYS A 45 22.34 0.64 -46.00
C LYS A 45 22.02 2.14 -46.01
N ARG A 46 22.02 2.80 -47.20
CA ARG A 46 21.79 4.25 -47.31
C ARG A 46 20.34 4.66 -47.13
N ARG A 47 19.37 3.79 -47.44
CA ARG A 47 17.94 4.08 -47.27
C ARG A 47 17.46 3.83 -45.84
N GLN A 48 16.63 4.74 -45.33
CA GLN A 48 16.02 4.62 -44.01
C GLN A 48 14.74 3.77 -44.10
N PRO A 49 14.58 2.74 -43.22
CA PRO A 49 13.42 1.84 -43.22
C PRO A 49 12.14 2.45 -42.68
N TYR A 50 12.22 3.60 -42.05
CA TYR A 50 11.07 4.31 -41.45
C TYR A 50 11.11 5.81 -41.73
N ILE A 51 9.95 6.41 -41.93
CA ILE A 51 9.72 7.86 -42.07
C ILE A 51 8.99 8.43 -40.84
N GLY A 52 9.09 9.75 -40.63
CA GLY A 52 8.46 10.47 -39.54
C GLY A 52 9.30 10.61 -38.27
N LYS A 53 8.90 11.53 -37.38
CA LYS A 53 9.64 11.87 -36.15
C LYS A 53 9.66 10.70 -35.17
N ARG A 54 10.84 10.35 -34.69
CA ARG A 54 11.01 9.33 -33.64
C ARG A 54 10.59 9.91 -32.29
N THR A 55 9.55 9.34 -31.68
CA THR A 55 9.14 9.70 -30.32
C THR A 55 10.13 9.12 -29.30
N LYS A 56 10.94 10.01 -28.69
CA LYS A 56 11.79 9.65 -27.55
C LYS A 56 10.89 9.37 -26.32
N LYS A 57 11.23 8.40 -25.48
CA LYS A 57 10.56 8.09 -24.20
C LYS A 57 9.07 7.64 -24.28
N LYS A 58 8.55 7.22 -25.45
CA LYS A 58 7.21 6.62 -25.60
C LYS A 58 7.28 5.24 -26.25
N GLY A 59 6.29 4.40 -26.00
CA GLY A 59 6.13 3.06 -26.61
C GLY A 59 7.40 2.21 -26.56
N LEU A 60 7.76 1.60 -27.68
CA LEU A 60 8.92 0.71 -27.79
C LEU A 60 10.26 1.42 -27.53
N SER A 61 10.39 2.71 -27.93
CA SER A 61 11.61 3.49 -27.64
C SER A 61 11.86 3.61 -26.13
N ARG A 62 10.82 3.87 -25.34
CA ARG A 62 10.92 3.87 -23.88
C ARG A 62 11.33 2.49 -23.38
N TRP A 63 10.71 1.41 -23.88
CA TRP A 63 10.99 0.05 -23.44
C TRP A 63 12.48 -0.31 -23.64
N PHE A 64 13.10 0.08 -24.72
CA PHE A 64 14.54 -0.12 -24.95
C PHE A 64 15.41 0.70 -23.98
N LEU A 65 15.03 1.96 -23.71
CA LEU A 65 15.74 2.80 -22.76
C LEU A 65 15.65 2.29 -21.33
N GLU A 66 14.54 1.65 -20.97
CA GLU A 66 14.30 1.04 -19.66
C GLU A 66 15.23 -0.15 -19.38
N LYS A 67 15.90 -0.73 -20.38
CA LYS A 67 16.80 -1.89 -20.31
C LYS A 67 16.21 -3.02 -19.46
N TRP A 68 15.18 -3.66 -19.98
CA TRP A 68 14.50 -4.76 -19.28
C TRP A 68 15.37 -6.00 -19.13
N THR A 69 15.46 -6.52 -17.91
CA THR A 69 16.23 -7.72 -17.56
C THR A 69 15.42 -8.64 -16.64
N ASN A 70 15.90 -9.87 -16.47
CA ASN A 70 15.45 -10.73 -15.38
C ASN A 70 16.11 -10.33 -14.05
N GLN A 71 15.74 -10.97 -12.94
CA GLN A 71 16.26 -10.69 -11.61
C GLN A 71 17.78 -10.96 -11.47
N ARG A 72 18.42 -11.61 -12.44
CA ARG A 72 19.86 -11.81 -12.50
C ARG A 72 20.58 -10.79 -13.40
N GLY A 73 19.85 -9.78 -13.86
CA GLY A 73 20.42 -8.74 -14.76
C GLY A 73 20.56 -9.16 -16.22
N LYS A 74 20.12 -10.36 -16.60
CA LYS A 74 20.24 -10.91 -17.96
C LYS A 74 18.96 -10.72 -18.78
N VAL A 75 19.10 -10.58 -20.10
CA VAL A 75 17.97 -10.50 -21.02
C VAL A 75 17.42 -11.92 -21.28
N GLY A 76 16.09 -12.04 -21.23
CA GLY A 76 15.38 -13.31 -21.48
C GLY A 76 15.02 -14.08 -20.22
N TYR A 77 14.27 -15.18 -20.43
CA TYR A 77 13.83 -16.11 -19.39
C TYR A 77 14.65 -17.40 -19.50
N LYS A 78 15.34 -17.78 -18.43
CA LYS A 78 16.03 -19.08 -18.32
C LYS A 78 15.16 -20.08 -17.56
N ASN A 79 14.44 -19.62 -16.54
CA ASN A 79 13.61 -20.45 -15.67
C ASN A 79 12.14 -20.02 -15.72
N LYS A 80 11.21 -20.95 -15.45
CA LYS A 80 9.75 -20.70 -15.40
C LYS A 80 9.36 -19.58 -14.42
N ASN A 81 10.12 -19.43 -13.35
CA ASN A 81 9.91 -18.42 -12.32
C ASN A 81 10.69 -17.11 -12.55
N ASP A 82 11.33 -16.92 -13.69
CA ASP A 82 12.01 -15.66 -13.96
C ASP A 82 11.02 -14.51 -14.10
N VAL A 83 11.28 -13.43 -13.38
CA VAL A 83 10.53 -12.18 -13.45
C VAL A 83 11.30 -11.16 -14.27
N TYR A 84 10.60 -10.35 -15.05
CA TYR A 84 11.20 -9.43 -16.00
C TYR A 84 10.77 -8.00 -15.69
N ARG A 85 11.74 -7.09 -15.44
CA ARG A 85 11.48 -5.70 -15.04
C ARG A 85 12.44 -4.73 -15.70
N PRO A 86 12.06 -3.43 -15.81
CA PRO A 86 12.98 -2.39 -16.25
C PRO A 86 14.11 -2.21 -15.23
N ARG A 87 15.30 -1.96 -15.72
CA ARG A 87 16.47 -1.58 -14.91
C ARG A 87 16.45 -0.10 -14.57
N PHE A 88 16.02 0.74 -15.52
CA PHE A 88 16.01 2.19 -15.35
C PHE A 88 14.61 2.78 -15.42
N ARG A 89 14.33 3.77 -14.58
CA ARG A 89 13.12 4.57 -14.62
C ARG A 89 13.31 5.72 -15.60
N ILE A 90 12.62 5.65 -16.75
CA ILE A 90 12.74 6.63 -17.83
C ILE A 90 11.63 7.69 -17.75
N THR A 91 10.43 7.31 -17.31
CA THR A 91 9.28 8.21 -17.15
C THR A 91 8.44 7.79 -15.95
N LYS A 92 7.48 8.65 -15.53
CA LYS A 92 6.47 8.31 -14.52
C LYS A 92 5.63 7.07 -14.91
N LYS A 93 5.53 6.75 -16.20
CA LYS A 93 4.83 5.57 -16.73
C LYS A 93 5.71 4.30 -16.78
N THR A 94 7.01 4.39 -16.47
CA THR A 94 7.87 3.21 -16.35
C THR A 94 7.37 2.34 -15.20
N PRO A 95 7.13 1.05 -15.41
CA PRO A 95 6.76 0.14 -14.33
C PRO A 95 7.85 0.07 -13.26
N THR A 96 7.50 -0.43 -12.07
CA THR A 96 8.45 -0.64 -10.97
C THR A 96 9.73 -1.32 -11.44
N THR A 97 10.89 -0.72 -11.18
CA THR A 97 12.20 -1.25 -11.54
C THR A 97 12.71 -2.25 -10.51
N PHE A 98 13.77 -3.02 -10.83
CA PHE A 98 14.38 -3.90 -9.84
C PHE A 98 14.98 -3.16 -8.65
N ASN A 99 15.58 -1.98 -8.86
CA ASN A 99 16.16 -1.17 -7.78
C ASN A 99 15.11 -0.63 -6.78
N GLU A 100 13.84 -0.64 -7.16
CA GLU A 100 12.72 -0.25 -6.31
C GLU A 100 12.09 -1.44 -5.56
N LEU A 101 12.63 -2.64 -5.73
CA LEU A 101 12.15 -3.89 -5.13
C LEU A 101 13.20 -4.43 -4.16
N ASN A 102 12.75 -4.93 -3.01
CA ASN A 102 13.60 -5.70 -2.11
C ASN A 102 13.56 -7.20 -2.45
N ASN A 103 14.50 -7.97 -1.90
CA ASN A 103 14.62 -9.40 -2.17
C ASN A 103 13.34 -10.20 -1.83
N LYS A 104 12.62 -9.84 -0.77
CA LYS A 104 11.35 -10.50 -0.40
C LYS A 104 10.28 -10.28 -1.47
N GLN A 105 10.19 -9.07 -2.05
CA GLN A 105 9.25 -8.76 -3.12
C GLN A 105 9.60 -9.50 -4.41
N ILE A 106 10.88 -9.60 -4.74
CA ILE A 106 11.38 -10.36 -5.91
C ILE A 106 11.08 -11.85 -5.74
N ASN A 107 11.39 -12.45 -4.58
CA ASN A 107 11.17 -13.86 -4.32
C ASN A 107 9.67 -14.20 -4.35
N ARG A 108 8.81 -13.39 -3.72
CA ARG A 108 7.37 -13.55 -3.81
C ARG A 108 6.87 -13.48 -5.27
N ALA A 109 7.36 -12.52 -6.06
CA ALA A 109 6.99 -12.39 -7.46
C ALA A 109 7.43 -13.62 -8.27
N ARG A 110 8.59 -14.21 -7.96
CA ARG A 110 9.05 -15.45 -8.58
C ARG A 110 8.14 -16.64 -8.24
N THR A 111 7.74 -16.78 -6.98
CA THR A 111 6.78 -17.81 -6.55
C THR A 111 5.43 -17.63 -7.25
N GLU A 112 4.90 -16.39 -7.27
CA GLU A 112 3.64 -16.08 -7.96
C GLU A 112 3.74 -16.36 -9.48
N LYS A 113 4.87 -16.04 -10.10
CA LYS A 113 5.14 -16.36 -11.50
C LYS A 113 5.14 -17.87 -11.75
N TYR A 114 5.77 -18.64 -10.87
CA TYR A 114 5.84 -20.10 -10.98
C TYR A 114 4.46 -20.74 -10.87
N THR A 115 3.68 -20.34 -9.86
CA THR A 115 2.37 -20.94 -9.55
C THR A 115 1.25 -20.46 -10.49
N LYS A 116 1.22 -19.17 -10.85
CA LYS A 116 0.13 -18.52 -11.59
C LYS A 116 0.50 -18.13 -13.03
N GLY A 117 1.73 -18.45 -13.47
CA GLY A 117 2.23 -18.10 -14.81
C GLY A 117 2.52 -16.62 -15.04
N ARG A 118 2.05 -15.71 -14.15
CA ARG A 118 2.30 -14.27 -14.23
C ARG A 118 2.33 -13.63 -12.85
N VAL A 119 2.95 -12.44 -12.75
CA VAL A 119 2.94 -11.60 -11.56
C VAL A 119 1.94 -10.49 -11.76
N PHE A 120 0.94 -10.42 -10.90
CA PHE A 120 -0.07 -9.36 -10.94
C PHE A 120 0.46 -8.03 -10.38
N ARG A 121 1.26 -8.09 -9.29
CA ARG A 121 1.85 -6.90 -8.66
C ARG A 121 3.19 -7.23 -8.04
N PHE A 122 4.21 -6.43 -8.35
CA PHE A 122 5.55 -6.56 -7.76
C PHE A 122 5.65 -5.93 -6.37
N LYS A 123 5.05 -4.76 -6.17
CA LYS A 123 4.88 -4.17 -4.84
C LYS A 123 3.44 -4.42 -4.38
N LYS A 124 3.24 -5.04 -3.21
CA LYS A 124 1.97 -4.94 -2.50
C LYS A 124 1.94 -3.55 -1.86
N GLY A 125 0.93 -2.80 -2.17
CA GLY A 125 0.68 -1.50 -1.55
C GLY A 125 1.46 -0.33 -2.15
N GLY A 126 0.76 0.63 -2.54
CA GLY A 126 1.05 2.01 -2.87
C GLY A 126 -0.27 2.77 -2.74
N ASN A 127 -0.24 4.08 -2.78
CA ASN A 127 -1.43 4.95 -2.61
C ASN A 127 -2.67 4.59 -3.45
N LYS A 128 -2.57 3.61 -4.37
CA LYS A 128 -3.68 3.11 -5.19
C LYS A 128 -4.50 1.98 -4.55
N THR A 129 -4.09 1.44 -3.39
CA THR A 129 -4.81 0.36 -2.72
C THR A 129 -5.91 0.86 -1.81
N LYS A 130 -5.90 2.15 -1.49
CA LYS A 130 -6.87 2.81 -0.65
C LYS A 130 -7.86 3.62 -1.50
N LYS A 131 -9.15 3.45 -1.26
CA LYS A 131 -10.23 4.32 -1.73
C LYS A 131 -11.02 4.81 -0.54
N ILE A 132 -11.37 6.09 -0.54
CA ILE A 132 -12.33 6.67 0.40
C ILE A 132 -13.61 6.92 -0.40
N LYS A 133 -14.67 6.18 -0.10
CA LYS A 133 -15.99 6.35 -0.69
C LYS A 133 -16.98 6.52 0.45
N ASN A 134 -17.69 7.64 0.49
CA ASN A 134 -18.67 7.95 1.56
C ASN A 134 -18.08 7.77 2.98
N LYS A 135 -16.86 8.30 3.22
CA LYS A 135 -16.09 8.16 4.47
C LYS A 135 -15.66 6.72 4.84
N ILE A 136 -15.85 5.74 3.95
CA ILE A 136 -15.37 4.37 4.18
C ILE A 136 -13.96 4.23 3.61
N ILE A 137 -13.02 3.78 4.45
CA ILE A 137 -11.64 3.50 4.06
C ILE A 137 -11.58 2.05 3.56
N ILE A 138 -11.20 1.86 2.29
CA ILE A 138 -11.12 0.55 1.67
C ILE A 138 -9.68 0.27 1.23
N PHE A 139 -9.12 -0.83 1.71
CA PHE A 139 -7.83 -1.36 1.28
C PHE A 139 -8.07 -2.55 0.35
N LYS A 140 -7.71 -2.42 -0.93
CA LYS A 140 -7.99 -3.45 -1.94
C LYS A 140 -7.28 -4.78 -1.69
N ASP A 141 -6.13 -4.73 -1.05
CA ASP A 141 -5.29 -5.88 -0.69
C ASP A 141 -5.65 -6.49 0.68
N TYR A 142 -6.48 -5.80 1.47
CA TYR A 142 -7.01 -6.22 2.77
C TYR A 142 -8.44 -5.71 2.93
N PRO A 143 -9.42 -6.23 2.17
CA PRO A 143 -10.81 -5.75 2.18
C PRO A 143 -11.53 -5.98 3.51
N GLU A 144 -11.00 -6.88 4.33
CA GLU A 144 -11.50 -7.17 5.68
C GLU A 144 -11.09 -6.13 6.72
N PHE A 145 -10.05 -5.32 6.45
CA PHE A 145 -9.62 -4.22 7.33
C PHE A 145 -10.38 -2.95 6.97
N LYS A 146 -11.33 -2.58 7.80
CA LYS A 146 -12.30 -1.50 7.55
C LYS A 146 -12.33 -0.45 8.68
N PRO A 147 -11.21 0.19 9.00
CA PRO A 147 -11.24 1.34 9.90
C PRO A 147 -12.05 2.46 9.25
N ASN A 148 -12.70 3.27 10.06
CA ASN A 148 -13.51 4.40 9.57
C ASN A 148 -13.02 5.76 10.06
N LEU A 149 -11.87 5.80 10.73
CA LEU A 149 -11.12 7.01 11.05
C LEU A 149 -9.73 6.91 10.41
N THR A 150 -9.34 7.96 9.69
CA THR A 150 -7.97 8.11 9.19
C THR A 150 -7.02 8.43 10.33
N PRO A 151 -5.70 8.22 10.19
CA PRO A 151 -4.73 8.67 11.18
C PRO A 151 -4.89 10.15 11.55
N LYS A 152 -5.11 11.01 10.55
CA LYS A 152 -5.38 12.44 10.76
C LYS A 152 -6.61 12.64 11.65
N GLU A 153 -7.76 12.07 11.29
CA GLU A 153 -9.01 12.21 12.05
C GLU A 153 -8.89 11.68 13.49
N MET A 154 -8.14 10.61 13.73
CA MET A 154 -7.90 10.09 15.08
C MET A 154 -7.25 11.13 16.00
N PHE A 155 -6.27 11.87 15.49
CA PHE A 155 -5.57 12.91 16.27
C PHE A 155 -6.32 14.23 16.28
N GLU A 156 -7.03 14.61 15.22
CA GLU A 156 -7.91 15.80 15.21
C GLU A 156 -9.05 15.67 16.22
N LEU A 157 -9.58 14.47 16.42
CA LEU A 157 -10.60 14.20 17.42
C LEU A 157 -10.04 14.16 18.86
N GLY A 158 -8.74 14.11 19.02
CA GLY A 158 -8.07 13.99 20.32
C GLY A 158 -7.84 12.54 20.76
N SER A 159 -6.58 12.17 20.90
CA SER A 159 -6.16 10.81 21.20
C SER A 159 -4.92 10.74 22.07
N PHE A 160 -4.82 9.69 22.88
CA PHE A 160 -3.64 9.33 23.69
C PHE A 160 -3.21 10.45 24.66
N GLY A 161 -4.11 11.34 25.06
CA GLY A 161 -3.79 12.48 25.91
C GLY A 161 -2.65 13.34 25.39
N GLY A 162 -2.49 13.43 24.07
CA GLY A 162 -1.43 14.18 23.40
C GLY A 162 -0.05 13.52 23.37
N THR A 163 0.13 12.34 23.97
CA THR A 163 1.48 11.79 24.23
C THR A 163 1.96 10.76 23.20
N TYR A 164 1.21 10.47 22.15
CA TYR A 164 1.52 9.31 21.29
C TYR A 164 2.90 9.41 20.64
N TRP A 165 3.23 10.55 20.04
CA TRP A 165 4.48 10.77 19.31
C TRP A 165 5.60 11.40 20.14
N ARG A 166 5.45 11.44 21.49
CA ARG A 166 6.49 11.96 22.37
C ARG A 166 7.84 11.28 22.14
N PRO A 167 8.95 11.91 22.50
CA PRO A 167 10.24 11.22 22.57
C PRO A 167 10.16 9.99 23.46
N ILE A 168 10.67 8.85 22.99
CA ILE A 168 10.71 7.58 23.74
C ILE A 168 12.10 6.95 23.65
N TYR A 169 12.45 6.14 24.65
CA TYR A 169 13.46 5.12 24.52
C TYR A 169 12.78 3.81 24.15
N SER A 170 13.10 3.27 22.96
CA SER A 170 12.59 1.96 22.54
C SER A 170 13.44 0.84 23.13
N GLY A 171 12.85 0.03 23.99
CA GLY A 171 13.49 -1.16 24.56
C GLY A 171 13.82 -2.21 23.49
N ILE A 172 13.04 -2.26 22.39
CA ILE A 172 13.26 -3.20 21.29
C ILE A 172 14.40 -2.75 20.37
N LEU A 173 14.47 -1.46 20.05
CA LEU A 173 15.51 -0.91 19.16
C LEU A 173 16.76 -0.46 19.91
N LYS A 174 16.73 -0.43 21.26
CA LYS A 174 17.82 0.04 22.13
C LYS A 174 18.30 1.45 21.80
N LYS A 175 17.38 2.35 21.41
CA LYS A 175 17.70 3.74 21.04
C LYS A 175 16.58 4.72 21.34
N LYS A 176 16.95 5.99 21.50
CA LYS A 176 16.00 7.10 21.62
C LYS A 176 15.38 7.41 20.26
N LEU A 177 14.07 7.66 20.23
CA LEU A 177 13.29 8.04 19.06
C LEU A 177 12.56 9.35 19.36
N LYS A 178 12.56 10.26 18.38
CA LYS A 178 11.85 11.55 18.45
C LYS A 178 11.35 11.97 17.06
N ASN A 179 10.32 12.80 17.01
CA ASN A 179 9.83 13.39 15.76
C ASN A 179 9.38 12.39 14.68
N ILE A 180 8.99 11.17 15.06
CA ILE A 180 8.61 10.14 14.11
C ILE A 180 7.38 10.52 13.28
N HIS A 181 6.44 11.31 13.84
CA HIS A 181 5.26 11.81 13.13
C HIS A 181 5.62 12.72 11.94
N LYS A 182 6.77 13.42 11.99
CA LYS A 182 7.22 14.32 10.90
C LYS A 182 7.57 13.59 9.59
N LYS A 183 7.68 12.27 9.59
CA LYS A 183 7.84 11.47 8.36
C LYS A 183 6.56 11.35 7.53
N TYR A 184 5.41 11.70 8.10
CA TYR A 184 4.13 11.69 7.41
C TYR A 184 3.83 13.08 6.79
N PRO A 185 2.87 13.16 5.83
CA PRO A 185 2.54 14.43 5.21
C PRO A 185 2.17 15.51 6.24
N ASN A 186 2.71 16.70 6.10
CA ASN A 186 2.41 17.82 7.00
C ASN A 186 0.90 18.14 7.05
N SER A 187 0.18 17.91 5.97
CA SER A 187 -1.28 18.07 5.91
C SER A 187 -2.08 17.20 6.90
N TRP A 188 -1.44 16.17 7.48
CA TRP A 188 -2.08 15.36 8.53
C TRP A 188 -2.08 16.08 9.89
N TRP A 189 -1.09 16.95 10.11
CA TRP A 189 -0.83 17.55 11.42
C TRP A 189 -1.05 19.05 11.45
N LYS A 190 -1.20 19.70 10.28
CA LYS A 190 -1.22 21.16 10.12
C LYS A 190 -2.14 21.91 11.11
N ASN A 191 -3.31 21.31 11.43
CA ASN A 191 -4.32 21.95 12.29
C ASN A 191 -4.36 21.34 13.70
N ILE A 192 -3.36 20.53 14.07
CA ILE A 192 -3.29 19.86 15.36
C ILE A 192 -2.13 20.49 16.15
N PRO A 193 -2.37 21.06 17.32
CA PRO A 193 -1.31 21.60 18.16
C PRO A 193 -0.26 20.52 18.49
N GLU A 194 1.02 20.89 18.54
CA GLU A 194 2.12 19.94 18.78
C GLU A 194 1.95 19.19 20.12
N HIS A 195 1.43 19.85 21.16
CA HIS A 195 1.15 19.21 22.45
C HIS A 195 0.01 18.18 22.41
N HIS A 196 -0.83 18.18 21.36
CA HIS A 196 -1.80 17.11 21.10
C HIS A 196 -1.19 15.89 20.40
N LEU A 197 0.07 15.98 19.97
CA LEU A 197 0.77 14.91 19.23
C LEU A 197 1.91 14.30 20.05
N SER A 198 2.74 15.15 20.69
CA SER A 198 4.04 14.74 21.23
C SER A 198 4.35 15.30 22.62
N SER A 199 3.33 15.68 23.41
CA SER A 199 3.48 16.08 24.82
C SER A 199 4.18 14.97 25.62
N SER A 200 5.02 15.35 26.59
CA SER A 200 5.60 14.42 27.58
C SER A 200 4.56 13.97 28.61
N GLU A 201 3.57 14.81 28.88
CA GLU A 201 2.54 14.58 29.89
C GLU A 201 1.20 14.22 29.27
N TYR A 202 0.51 13.28 29.93
CA TYR A 202 -0.78 12.80 29.47
C TYR A 202 -1.90 13.68 30.02
N ASP A 203 -2.64 14.33 29.11
CA ASP A 203 -3.79 15.14 29.45
C ASP A 203 -5.10 14.50 28.95
N ASN A 204 -6.00 14.15 29.89
CA ASN A 204 -7.30 13.56 29.57
C ASN A 204 -8.18 14.49 28.72
N SER A 205 -8.08 15.81 28.91
CA SER A 205 -8.89 16.82 28.22
C SER A 205 -8.62 16.84 26.71
N ILE A 206 -7.43 16.39 26.29
CA ILE A 206 -7.07 16.25 24.89
C ILE A 206 -7.84 15.09 24.23
N ASN A 207 -8.25 14.08 25.00
CA ASN A 207 -9.01 12.96 24.45
C ASN A 207 -10.44 13.36 24.13
N LYS A 208 -10.96 12.86 23.02
CA LYS A 208 -12.35 13.15 22.59
C LYS A 208 -13.39 12.94 23.70
N TYR A 209 -13.21 11.92 24.52
CA TYR A 209 -14.17 11.53 25.56
C TYR A 209 -13.69 11.89 26.97
N ASN A 210 -12.66 12.72 27.12
CA ASN A 210 -12.10 13.21 28.39
C ASN A 210 -11.74 12.10 29.40
N VAL A 211 -11.34 10.93 28.90
CA VAL A 211 -11.02 9.75 29.74
C VAL A 211 -9.63 9.21 29.43
N LYS A 212 -8.96 8.72 30.45
CA LYS A 212 -7.69 8.01 30.29
C LYS A 212 -7.93 6.58 29.89
N VAL A 213 -7.24 6.14 28.81
CA VAL A 213 -7.26 4.76 28.32
C VAL A 213 -5.88 4.34 27.81
N GLY A 214 -5.63 3.04 27.81
CA GLY A 214 -4.35 2.46 27.40
C GLY A 214 -3.42 2.22 28.59
N THR A 215 -2.23 1.70 28.28
CA THR A 215 -1.17 1.35 29.22
C THR A 215 0.17 1.90 28.75
N SER A 216 1.25 1.65 29.50
CA SER A 216 2.57 2.19 29.17
C SER A 216 3.21 1.46 27.97
N LEU A 217 4.15 2.15 27.30
CA LEU A 217 4.97 1.55 26.26
C LEU A 217 5.75 0.32 26.77
N LYS A 218 6.33 0.42 27.99
CA LYS A 218 7.03 -0.70 28.63
C LYS A 218 6.15 -1.95 28.78
N PHE A 219 4.88 -1.75 29.16
CA PHE A 219 3.90 -2.85 29.20
C PHE A 219 3.65 -3.44 27.80
N TRP A 220 3.50 -2.62 26.77
CA TRP A 220 3.29 -3.11 25.40
C TRP A 220 4.50 -3.89 24.87
N GLU A 221 5.71 -3.43 25.18
CA GLU A 221 6.95 -4.13 24.83
C GLU A 221 7.05 -5.49 25.56
N SER A 222 6.75 -5.54 26.86
CA SER A 222 6.76 -6.79 27.67
C SER A 222 5.76 -7.83 27.15
N LYS A 223 4.62 -7.39 26.62
CA LYS A 223 3.61 -8.25 25.99
C LYS A 223 3.94 -8.60 24.52
N LYS A 224 5.11 -8.21 24.01
CA LYS A 224 5.54 -8.43 22.62
C LYS A 224 4.56 -7.87 21.57
N TRP A 225 3.80 -6.84 21.95
CA TRP A 225 2.86 -6.16 21.04
C TRP A 225 3.57 -5.20 20.09
N ILE A 226 4.73 -4.71 20.49
CA ILE A 226 5.58 -3.81 19.69
C ILE A 226 6.55 -4.64 18.84
N LYS A 227 6.74 -4.22 17.59
CA LYS A 227 7.76 -4.76 16.69
C LYS A 227 8.76 -3.66 16.31
N SER A 228 9.97 -4.06 15.97
CA SER A 228 11.06 -3.15 15.60
C SER A 228 10.71 -2.24 14.42
N SER A 229 9.85 -2.68 13.50
CA SER A 229 9.36 -1.88 12.38
C SER A 229 8.46 -0.71 12.81
N HIS A 230 7.75 -0.85 13.94
CA HIS A 230 6.78 0.14 14.42
C HIS A 230 6.90 0.33 15.95
N PRO A 231 7.97 0.96 16.44
CA PRO A 231 8.30 1.02 17.87
C PRO A 231 7.29 1.83 18.71
N TYR A 232 6.44 2.64 18.09
CA TYR A 232 5.30 3.29 18.77
C TYR A 232 4.01 2.42 18.75
N GLY A 233 4.05 1.22 18.17
CA GLY A 233 2.94 0.29 18.19
C GLY A 233 1.93 0.44 17.06
N TRP A 234 0.64 0.14 17.36
CA TRP A 234 -0.40 -0.06 16.36
C TRP A 234 -0.66 1.19 15.49
N VAL A 235 -0.78 2.38 16.07
CA VAL A 235 -1.06 3.61 15.29
C VAL A 235 0.12 3.95 14.38
N HIS A 236 1.36 3.71 14.82
CA HIS A 236 2.53 3.86 13.97
C HIS A 236 2.45 2.93 12.74
N TRP A 237 2.10 1.66 12.97
CA TRP A 237 1.82 0.72 11.90
C TRP A 237 0.67 1.20 11.02
N TYR A 238 -0.43 1.68 11.62
CA TYR A 238 -1.59 2.15 10.87
C TYR A 238 -1.27 3.36 10.00
N CYS A 239 -0.49 4.32 10.48
CA CYS A 239 -0.01 5.45 9.68
C CYS A 239 0.79 4.98 8.45
N ASP A 240 1.72 4.03 8.63
CA ASP A 240 2.50 3.47 7.54
C ASP A 240 1.62 2.66 6.58
N PHE A 241 0.70 1.85 7.09
CA PHE A 241 -0.24 1.08 6.30
C PHE A 241 -1.20 1.97 5.51
N TYR A 242 -1.73 3.03 6.15
CA TYR A 242 -2.60 4.03 5.52
C TYR A 242 -1.86 4.82 4.44
N SER A 243 -0.57 5.08 4.61
CA SER A 243 0.31 5.70 3.59
C SER A 243 0.65 4.76 2.43
N GLY A 244 0.17 3.51 2.46
CA GLY A 244 0.40 2.52 1.41
C GLY A 244 1.66 1.67 1.60
N LYS A 245 2.37 1.77 2.74
CA LYS A 245 3.44 0.85 3.10
C LYS A 245 2.85 -0.50 3.52
N ARG A 246 3.64 -1.56 3.32
CA ARG A 246 3.27 -2.91 3.73
C ARG A 246 4.46 -3.58 4.41
N SER A 247 4.14 -4.35 5.45
CA SER A 247 5.12 -5.07 6.27
C SER A 247 4.73 -6.53 6.47
N THR A 248 5.61 -7.31 7.03
CA THR A 248 5.31 -8.70 7.44
C THR A 248 4.38 -8.77 8.65
N ASP A 249 4.12 -7.63 9.31
CA ASP A 249 3.27 -7.51 10.48
C ASP A 249 1.81 -7.18 10.15
N ASP A 250 1.50 -6.95 8.88
CA ASP A 250 0.17 -6.45 8.45
C ASP A 250 -0.95 -7.40 8.85
N GLU A 251 -0.82 -8.70 8.57
CA GLU A 251 -1.84 -9.69 8.94
C GLU A 251 -2.09 -9.76 10.44
N ARG A 252 -1.02 -9.72 11.26
CA ARG A 252 -1.14 -9.74 12.73
C ARG A 252 -1.87 -8.51 13.24
N GLN A 253 -1.54 -7.32 12.73
CA GLN A 253 -2.16 -6.07 13.16
C GLN A 253 -3.63 -5.99 12.73
N ILE A 254 -3.95 -6.45 11.53
CA ILE A 254 -5.33 -6.53 11.03
C ILE A 254 -6.16 -7.52 11.86
N LYS A 255 -5.65 -8.71 12.15
CA LYS A 255 -6.33 -9.68 13.03
C LYS A 255 -6.59 -9.11 14.42
N ARG A 256 -5.63 -8.36 15.00
CA ARG A 256 -5.83 -7.68 16.28
C ARG A 256 -6.94 -6.63 16.19
N TRP A 257 -6.96 -5.83 15.13
CA TRP A 257 -8.01 -4.84 14.89
C TRP A 257 -9.38 -5.52 14.79
N GLN A 258 -9.50 -6.59 14.00
CA GLN A 258 -10.75 -7.35 13.86
C GLN A 258 -11.27 -7.88 15.20
N ALA A 259 -10.36 -8.38 16.05
CA ALA A 259 -10.72 -8.91 17.37
C ALA A 259 -11.17 -7.83 18.37
N LEU A 260 -10.77 -6.56 18.16
CA LEU A 260 -11.03 -5.46 19.09
C LEU A 260 -12.13 -4.52 18.60
N ALA A 261 -11.98 -3.99 17.37
CA ALA A 261 -12.74 -2.85 16.85
C ALA A 261 -13.64 -3.19 15.65
N GLY A 262 -13.34 -4.24 14.86
CA GLY A 262 -14.16 -4.65 13.73
C GLY A 262 -15.57 -5.09 14.13
N HIS A 263 -16.43 -5.32 13.15
CA HIS A 263 -17.85 -5.71 13.36
C HIS A 263 -18.07 -6.96 14.23
N LYS A 264 -17.05 -7.79 14.41
CA LYS A 264 -17.02 -8.91 15.37
C LYS A 264 -16.14 -8.62 16.60
N GLY A 265 -15.60 -7.39 16.70
CA GLY A 265 -14.68 -6.99 17.74
C GLY A 265 -15.32 -6.92 19.12
N ARG A 266 -14.59 -7.41 20.12
CA ARG A 266 -15.11 -7.48 21.50
C ARG A 266 -15.53 -6.13 22.08
N PHE A 267 -14.78 -5.04 21.80
CA PHE A 267 -15.12 -3.73 22.32
C PHE A 267 -16.31 -3.12 21.61
N MET A 268 -16.45 -3.33 20.30
CA MET A 268 -17.63 -2.90 19.56
C MET A 268 -18.89 -3.61 20.10
N ARG A 269 -18.85 -4.91 20.24
CA ARG A 269 -19.94 -5.70 20.79
C ARG A 269 -20.31 -5.31 22.23
N PHE A 270 -19.30 -5.10 23.08
CA PHE A 270 -19.51 -4.62 24.44
C PHE A 270 -20.21 -3.26 24.44
N LEU A 271 -19.77 -2.31 23.60
CA LEU A 271 -20.39 -1.00 23.50
C LEU A 271 -21.87 -1.12 23.09
N VAL A 272 -22.17 -1.92 22.07
CA VAL A 272 -23.58 -2.16 21.66
C VAL A 272 -24.41 -2.72 22.80
N THR A 273 -23.87 -3.69 23.56
CA THR A 273 -24.54 -4.23 24.75
C THR A 273 -24.83 -3.17 25.81
N GLN A 274 -23.89 -2.25 26.06
CA GLN A 274 -24.06 -1.19 27.05
C GLN A 274 -25.12 -0.16 26.59
N ILE A 275 -25.20 0.13 25.29
CA ILE A 275 -26.21 1.01 24.72
C ILE A 275 -27.59 0.36 24.84
N GLN A 276 -27.76 -0.91 24.49
CA GLN A 276 -29.00 -1.65 24.62
C GLN A 276 -29.50 -1.70 26.08
N LYS A 277 -28.61 -2.04 27.02
CA LYS A 277 -28.97 -2.09 28.46
C LYS A 277 -29.49 -0.76 29.03
N ARG A 278 -29.17 0.36 28.38
CA ARG A 278 -29.62 1.70 28.78
C ARG A 278 -30.71 2.26 27.88
N ASN A 279 -31.27 1.44 26.98
CA ASN A 279 -32.27 1.85 26.01
C ASN A 279 -31.94 3.15 25.27
N SER A 280 -30.67 3.32 24.91
CA SER A 280 -30.15 4.54 24.30
C SER A 280 -29.84 4.38 22.81
N VAL A 281 -29.38 5.46 22.17
CA VAL A 281 -29.05 5.52 20.75
C VAL A 281 -27.57 5.24 20.49
N TRP A 282 -27.24 4.73 19.33
CA TRP A 282 -25.88 4.29 18.94
C TRP A 282 -24.81 5.38 19.11
N ASN A 283 -25.17 6.66 18.97
CA ASN A 283 -24.27 7.81 19.03
C ASN A 283 -24.32 8.57 20.37
N ASP A 284 -24.92 8.02 21.41
CA ASP A 284 -24.85 8.57 22.75
C ASP A 284 -23.44 8.42 23.33
N ASP A 285 -22.69 9.51 23.27
CA ASP A 285 -21.28 9.55 23.68
C ASP A 285 -21.09 9.45 25.21
N THR A 286 -22.15 9.56 26.02
CA THR A 286 -22.12 9.39 27.49
C THR A 286 -22.00 7.93 27.89
N ILE A 287 -22.42 7.02 27.03
CA ILE A 287 -22.37 5.58 27.31
C ILE A 287 -20.98 5.01 26.99
N SER A 288 -20.33 4.46 28.00
CA SER A 288 -19.03 3.81 27.91
C SER A 288 -17.92 4.64 27.27
N PRO A 289 -17.66 5.89 27.73
CA PRO A 289 -16.67 6.79 27.11
C PRO A 289 -15.27 6.16 27.03
N LYS A 290 -14.85 5.35 28.01
CA LYS A 290 -13.58 4.60 27.96
C LYS A 290 -13.52 3.65 26.75
N ILE A 291 -14.60 2.92 26.48
CA ILE A 291 -14.64 1.97 25.34
C ILE A 291 -14.67 2.74 24.03
N ARG A 292 -15.41 3.85 23.94
CA ARG A 292 -15.43 4.72 22.77
C ARG A 292 -14.05 5.28 22.47
N GLN A 293 -13.31 5.73 23.52
CA GLN A 293 -11.94 6.22 23.35
C GLN A 293 -10.99 5.11 22.90
N VAL A 294 -11.10 3.90 23.45
CA VAL A 294 -10.31 2.75 22.97
C VAL A 294 -10.59 2.46 21.50
N LEU A 295 -11.86 2.40 21.10
CA LEU A 295 -12.21 2.16 19.69
C LEU A 295 -11.65 3.23 18.76
N GLN A 296 -11.69 4.52 19.18
CA GLN A 296 -11.09 5.63 18.45
C GLN A 296 -9.57 5.44 18.27
N HIS A 297 -8.87 5.00 19.33
CA HIS A 297 -7.44 4.68 19.26
C HIS A 297 -7.13 3.52 18.29
N TRP A 298 -8.14 2.70 17.95
CA TRP A 298 -8.06 1.67 16.92
C TRP A 298 -8.63 2.12 15.57
N GLY A 299 -8.75 3.44 15.33
CA GLY A 299 -9.20 3.97 14.04
C GLY A 299 -10.66 3.64 13.72
N TYR A 300 -11.48 3.46 14.77
CA TYR A 300 -12.87 3.06 14.62
C TYR A 300 -13.81 3.87 15.51
N LYS A 301 -14.92 4.30 14.95
CA LYS A 301 -16.07 4.87 15.65
C LYS A 301 -17.31 4.03 15.32
N LEU A 302 -18.12 3.68 16.32
CA LEU A 302 -19.38 2.95 16.11
C LEU A 302 -20.25 3.71 15.13
N THR A 303 -20.79 3.00 14.12
CA THR A 303 -21.73 3.54 13.14
C THR A 303 -23.13 2.98 13.39
N LYS A 304 -24.17 3.71 12.91
CA LYS A 304 -25.54 3.18 12.96
C LYS A 304 -25.64 1.81 12.27
N LYS A 305 -24.99 1.66 11.12
CA LYS A 305 -24.98 0.41 10.37
C LYS A 305 -24.41 -0.76 11.18
N ASP A 306 -23.27 -0.55 11.87
CA ASP A 306 -22.64 -1.61 12.66
C ASP A 306 -23.46 -1.92 13.93
N PHE A 307 -24.08 -0.89 14.52
CA PHE A 307 -25.01 -1.05 15.63
C PHE A 307 -26.22 -1.90 15.23
N ASP A 308 -26.93 -1.50 14.17
CA ASP A 308 -28.13 -2.21 13.68
C ASP A 308 -27.78 -3.66 13.27
N TYR A 309 -26.63 -3.88 12.62
CA TYR A 309 -26.16 -5.22 12.27
C TYR A 309 -25.97 -6.10 13.52
N GLU A 310 -25.30 -5.59 14.55
CA GLU A 310 -25.04 -6.36 15.76
C GLU A 310 -26.32 -6.64 16.56
N ILE A 311 -27.27 -5.70 16.57
CA ILE A 311 -28.60 -5.91 17.16
C ILE A 311 -29.33 -7.04 16.44
N ASN A 312 -29.43 -6.99 15.11
CA ASN A 312 -30.15 -7.98 14.32
C ASN A 312 -29.50 -9.37 14.38
N ARG A 313 -28.16 -9.43 14.48
CA ARG A 313 -27.45 -10.69 14.64
C ARG A 313 -27.76 -11.42 15.97
N ARG A 314 -28.24 -10.70 16.98
CA ARG A 314 -28.57 -11.25 18.33
C ARG A 314 -30.02 -11.69 18.47
N LYS A 315 -30.88 -11.23 17.57
CA LYS A 315 -32.24 -11.74 17.43
C LYS A 315 -32.23 -13.11 16.76
#